data_a59c6d53944f472695b05e68b0fb47bd
#
_entry.id   a59c6d53944f472695b05e68b0fb47bd
#
_cell.length_a   1.000
_cell.length_b   1.000
_cell.length_c   1.000
_cell.angle_alpha   90.00
_cell.angle_beta   90.00
_cell.angle_gamma   90.00
#
_symmetry.space_group_name_H-M   'P 1'
#
loop_
_entity.id
_entity.type
_entity.pdbx_description
1 polymer ?
#
loop_
_entity_poly.entity_id
_entity_poly.type
_entity_poly.pdbx_seq_one_letter_code
_entity_poly.pdbx_strand_id
1 'polypeptide(L)'
;MLESPLNCSILKRAQNKGLAEIVVHDLREYSLDKHRHVDDYPFGGEAGMVMQIEPVDRCISALKAERDYDEVIFVTPDGEKFDQRMANTLSLSENLIILCGHYKGIDYRIREHFITKETGGELPAAIITDAIVRLIPGAIGDEQSALSDSFQDNLLAPPVYTRPAEYKGWRVPDVLLSGHQARIDDWKHEMALKRTRELRPDLLDE
;
A
#
# COMPACT_ATOMS: atom_id res chain seq x y z
N MET A 1 17.21 1.54 -0.65
CA MET A 1 16.21 1.94 -1.64
C MET A 1 14.90 2.41 -0.98
N LEU A 2 14.39 1.76 0.05
CA LEU A 2 13.13 2.12 0.71
C LEU A 2 13.19 3.37 1.61
N GLU A 3 14.31 3.68 2.22
CA GLU A 3 14.42 4.82 3.17
C GLU A 3 13.98 6.16 2.59
N SER A 4 14.35 6.46 1.34
CA SER A 4 14.02 7.76 0.73
C SER A 4 12.50 7.92 0.51
N PRO A 5 11.77 7.00 -0.16
CA PRO A 5 10.33 7.15 -0.36
C PRO A 5 9.53 7.08 0.96
N LEU A 6 9.97 6.28 1.93
CA LEU A 6 9.28 6.16 3.23
C LEU A 6 9.46 7.39 4.12
N ASN A 7 10.45 8.24 3.84
CA ASN A 7 10.76 9.46 4.60
C ASN A 7 10.40 10.75 3.86
N CYS A 8 9.44 10.73 2.94
CA CYS A 8 9.01 11.92 2.22
C CYS A 8 7.48 12.14 2.30
N SER A 9 7.04 13.36 1.92
CA SER A 9 5.64 13.73 1.71
C SER A 9 4.70 13.36 2.87
N ILE A 10 3.63 12.63 2.58
CA ILE A 10 2.58 12.23 3.54
C ILE A 10 3.13 11.27 4.58
N LEU A 11 3.95 10.28 4.18
CA LEU A 11 4.56 9.32 5.10
C LEU A 11 5.42 10.01 6.17
N LYS A 12 6.27 10.95 5.76
CA LYS A 12 7.06 11.73 6.72
C LYS A 12 6.18 12.56 7.67
N ARG A 13 5.10 13.14 7.15
CA ARG A 13 4.18 13.92 8.00
C ARG A 13 3.42 13.06 9.00
N ALA A 14 2.98 11.86 8.58
CA ALA A 14 2.32 10.89 9.46
C ALA A 14 3.26 10.44 10.59
N GLN A 15 4.51 10.11 10.26
CA GLN A 15 5.54 9.77 11.26
C GLN A 15 5.82 10.93 12.22
N ASN A 16 5.99 12.16 11.72
CA ASN A 16 6.22 13.35 12.55
C ASN A 16 5.04 13.67 13.48
N LYS A 17 3.83 13.27 13.11
CA LYS A 17 2.63 13.40 13.95
C LYS A 17 2.44 12.24 14.93
N GLY A 18 3.30 11.22 14.87
CA GLY A 18 3.16 10.00 15.67
C GLY A 18 1.97 9.11 15.29
N LEU A 19 1.44 9.25 14.07
CA LEU A 19 0.31 8.44 13.57
C LEU A 19 0.78 7.09 13.02
N ALA A 20 2.03 6.99 12.57
CA ALA A 20 2.65 5.77 12.11
C ALA A 20 4.15 5.81 12.43
N GLU A 21 4.73 4.66 12.70
CA GLU A 21 6.17 4.44 12.79
C GLU A 21 6.58 3.48 11.67
N ILE A 22 7.59 3.83 10.89
CA ILE A 22 8.09 3.01 9.79
C ILE A 22 9.57 2.72 10.04
N VAL A 23 9.88 1.46 10.32
CA VAL A 23 11.25 1.01 10.60
C VAL A 23 11.73 0.09 9.47
N VAL A 24 12.89 0.36 8.91
CA VAL A 24 13.52 -0.48 7.89
C VAL A 24 14.60 -1.33 8.54
N HIS A 25 14.45 -2.64 8.47
CA HIS A 25 15.41 -3.62 8.97
C HIS A 25 16.25 -4.18 7.83
N ASP A 26 17.57 -4.12 7.96
CA ASP A 26 18.49 -4.79 7.02
C ASP A 26 18.67 -6.25 7.46
N LEU A 27 18.18 -7.17 6.63
CA LEU A 27 18.32 -8.63 6.90
C LEU A 27 19.77 -9.08 7.06
N ARG A 28 20.73 -8.34 6.49
CA ARG A 28 22.17 -8.64 6.64
C ARG A 28 22.64 -8.54 8.08
N GLU A 29 21.99 -7.75 8.92
CA GLU A 29 22.29 -7.62 10.34
C GLU A 29 21.91 -8.86 11.14
N TYR A 30 20.99 -9.68 10.61
CA TYR A 30 20.54 -10.93 11.21
C TYR A 30 21.29 -12.16 10.69
N SER A 31 22.19 -12.00 9.72
CA SER A 31 23.06 -13.08 9.23
C SER A 31 24.17 -13.40 10.21
N LEU A 32 24.41 -14.68 10.47
CA LEU A 32 25.56 -15.16 11.25
C LEU A 32 26.81 -15.37 10.39
N ASP A 33 26.67 -15.27 9.08
CA ASP A 33 27.80 -15.41 8.18
C ASP A 33 28.76 -14.24 8.34
N LYS A 34 30.07 -14.54 8.29
CA LYS A 34 31.15 -13.56 8.39
C LYS A 34 31.05 -12.42 7.37
N HIS A 35 30.51 -12.72 6.20
CA HIS A 35 30.33 -11.77 5.10
C HIS A 35 28.92 -11.21 5.03
N ARG A 36 28.05 -11.53 6.00
CA ARG A 36 26.65 -11.10 6.07
C ARG A 36 25.84 -11.48 4.84
N HIS A 37 26.09 -12.69 4.28
CA HIS A 37 25.29 -13.23 3.20
C HIS A 37 23.85 -13.51 3.70
N VAL A 38 22.88 -13.26 2.83
CA VAL A 38 21.46 -13.50 3.08
C VAL A 38 20.83 -14.37 2.00
N ASP A 39 21.63 -14.86 1.07
CA ASP A 39 21.25 -15.63 -0.10
C ASP A 39 22.21 -16.80 -0.35
N ASP A 40 21.71 -17.86 -0.99
CA ASP A 40 22.48 -19.05 -1.37
C ASP A 40 21.86 -19.72 -2.59
N TYR A 41 22.57 -20.70 -3.15
CA TYR A 41 22.07 -21.49 -4.27
C TYR A 41 20.89 -22.38 -3.84
N PRO A 42 19.83 -22.49 -4.67
CA PRO A 42 18.70 -23.36 -4.37
C PRO A 42 19.13 -24.84 -4.44
N PHE A 43 18.54 -25.65 -3.58
CA PHE A 43 18.61 -27.10 -3.76
C PHE A 43 17.94 -27.49 -5.09
N GLY A 44 18.44 -28.55 -5.72
CA GLY A 44 17.95 -29.03 -7.01
C GLY A 44 18.74 -28.50 -8.22
N GLY A 45 19.74 -27.63 -8.02
CA GLY A 45 20.69 -27.23 -9.07
C GLY A 45 20.19 -26.19 -10.06
N GLU A 46 19.11 -25.48 -9.77
CA GLU A 46 18.63 -24.37 -10.58
C GLU A 46 19.58 -23.17 -10.53
N ALA A 47 19.67 -22.44 -11.64
CA ALA A 47 20.45 -21.20 -11.71
C ALA A 47 19.78 -20.05 -10.93
N GLY A 48 20.59 -19.21 -10.28
CA GLY A 48 20.14 -18.06 -9.49
C GLY A 48 20.28 -18.31 -8.00
N MET A 49 19.97 -17.29 -7.19
CA MET A 49 20.08 -17.28 -5.74
C MET A 49 18.69 -17.23 -5.10
N VAL A 50 18.58 -17.70 -3.86
CA VAL A 50 17.36 -17.68 -3.04
C VAL A 50 17.73 -17.10 -1.68
N MET A 51 16.86 -16.28 -1.10
CA MET A 51 17.09 -15.75 0.24
C MET A 51 17.03 -16.86 1.28
N GLN A 52 18.05 -16.92 2.12
CA GLN A 52 18.22 -17.93 3.15
C GLN A 52 17.15 -17.79 4.25
N ILE A 53 16.74 -18.94 4.80
CA ILE A 53 15.78 -19.00 5.88
C ILE A 53 16.30 -18.33 7.18
N GLU A 54 17.56 -18.57 7.56
CA GLU A 54 18.10 -18.15 8.87
C GLU A 54 18.05 -16.62 9.10
N PRO A 55 18.54 -15.74 8.20
CA PRO A 55 18.48 -14.31 8.43
C PRO A 55 17.04 -13.80 8.51
N VAL A 56 16.13 -14.34 7.71
CA VAL A 56 14.72 -13.93 7.70
C VAL A 56 14.01 -14.39 8.98
N ASP A 57 14.17 -15.66 9.36
CA ASP A 57 13.62 -16.18 10.62
C ASP A 57 14.10 -15.36 11.82
N ARG A 58 15.40 -15.12 11.92
CA ARG A 58 15.97 -14.31 13.02
C ARG A 58 15.39 -12.91 13.10
N CYS A 59 15.24 -12.26 11.96
CA CYS A 59 14.66 -10.93 11.91
C CYS A 59 13.20 -10.96 12.38
N ILE A 60 12.36 -11.82 11.78
CA ILE A 60 10.94 -11.90 12.13
C ILE A 60 10.75 -12.36 13.58
N SER A 61 11.53 -13.34 14.04
CA SER A 61 11.46 -13.83 15.42
C SER A 61 11.89 -12.77 16.44
N ALA A 62 12.93 -11.98 16.14
CA ALA A 62 13.34 -10.88 16.99
C ALA A 62 12.25 -9.81 17.10
N LEU A 63 11.64 -9.42 15.98
CA LEU A 63 10.53 -8.46 15.97
C LEU A 63 9.32 -8.98 16.74
N LYS A 64 8.94 -10.24 16.54
CA LYS A 64 7.82 -10.87 17.27
C LYS A 64 8.10 -11.08 18.75
N ALA A 65 9.33 -11.10 19.18
CA ALA A 65 9.70 -11.12 20.59
C ALA A 65 9.52 -9.76 21.29
N GLU A 66 9.53 -8.65 20.53
CA GLU A 66 9.35 -7.29 21.04
C GLU A 66 7.86 -6.89 21.16
N ARG A 67 7.05 -7.31 20.18
CA ARG A 67 5.61 -6.99 20.12
C ARG A 67 4.83 -7.98 19.26
N ASP A 68 3.52 -8.01 19.40
CA ASP A 68 2.62 -8.73 18.51
C ASP A 68 2.49 -8.04 17.16
N TYR A 69 2.38 -8.81 16.10
CA TYR A 69 2.15 -8.34 14.73
C TYR A 69 0.89 -8.99 14.17
N ASP A 70 -0.01 -8.17 13.64
CA ASP A 70 -1.28 -8.62 13.07
C ASP A 70 -1.06 -9.42 11.79
N GLU A 71 -0.14 -8.94 10.93
CA GLU A 71 0.16 -9.60 9.66
C GLU A 71 1.66 -9.57 9.36
N VAL A 72 2.12 -10.63 8.70
CA VAL A 72 3.44 -10.72 8.06
C VAL A 72 3.22 -10.86 6.56
N ILE A 73 3.45 -9.78 5.83
CA ILE A 73 3.15 -9.67 4.40
C ILE A 73 4.42 -9.93 3.61
N PHE A 74 4.39 -10.91 2.71
CA PHE A 74 5.47 -11.14 1.75
C PHE A 74 5.12 -10.49 0.40
N VAL A 75 6.04 -9.68 -0.09
CA VAL A 75 5.85 -8.96 -1.35
C VAL A 75 6.42 -9.79 -2.50
N THR A 76 5.54 -10.39 -3.30
CA THR A 76 5.88 -11.36 -4.34
C THR A 76 4.97 -11.24 -5.57
N PRO A 77 5.45 -11.56 -6.81
CA PRO A 77 4.64 -11.46 -8.02
C PRO A 77 3.46 -12.43 -8.10
N ASP A 78 3.53 -13.54 -7.37
CA ASP A 78 2.51 -14.61 -7.32
C ASP A 78 1.50 -14.42 -6.17
N GLY A 79 1.60 -13.32 -5.42
CA GLY A 79 0.66 -12.98 -4.37
C GLY A 79 -0.66 -12.41 -4.88
N GLU A 80 -1.61 -12.25 -3.97
CA GLU A 80 -2.90 -11.60 -4.26
C GLU A 80 -2.71 -10.17 -4.78
N LYS A 81 -3.64 -9.72 -5.60
CA LYS A 81 -3.64 -8.33 -6.07
C LYS A 81 -3.90 -7.38 -4.90
N PHE A 82 -2.98 -6.46 -4.66
CA PHE A 82 -3.19 -5.37 -3.72
C PHE A 82 -4.21 -4.39 -4.27
N ASP A 83 -5.32 -4.21 -3.58
CA ASP A 83 -6.41 -3.31 -3.93
C ASP A 83 -6.84 -2.43 -2.75
N GLN A 84 -7.85 -1.59 -2.94
CA GLN A 84 -8.34 -0.68 -1.90
C GLN A 84 -8.95 -1.43 -0.71
N ARG A 85 -9.60 -2.58 -0.93
CA ARG A 85 -10.18 -3.40 0.13
C ARG A 85 -9.08 -3.94 1.05
N MET A 86 -8.00 -4.46 0.47
CA MET A 86 -6.84 -4.92 1.23
C MET A 86 -6.18 -3.76 1.98
N ALA A 87 -6.03 -2.59 1.35
CA ALA A 87 -5.49 -1.40 2.01
C ALA A 87 -6.36 -0.96 3.20
N ASN A 88 -7.68 -0.93 3.04
CA ASN A 88 -8.63 -0.61 4.12
C ASN A 88 -8.50 -1.60 5.29
N THR A 89 -8.41 -2.91 5.01
CA THR A 89 -8.24 -3.93 6.05
C THR A 89 -6.92 -3.73 6.80
N LEU A 90 -5.82 -3.56 6.07
CA LEU A 90 -4.50 -3.41 6.68
C LEU A 90 -4.31 -2.08 7.41
N SER A 91 -5.07 -1.04 7.07
CA SER A 91 -5.03 0.25 7.77
C SER A 91 -5.62 0.21 9.18
N LEU A 92 -6.35 -0.86 9.53
CA LEU A 92 -6.90 -1.11 10.86
C LEU A 92 -5.93 -1.90 11.75
N SER A 93 -4.85 -2.43 11.19
CA SER A 93 -3.83 -3.18 11.93
C SER A 93 -2.95 -2.24 12.74
N GLU A 94 -2.52 -2.70 13.91
CA GLU A 94 -1.62 -1.96 14.80
C GLU A 94 -0.16 -2.15 14.36
N ASN A 95 0.24 -3.39 14.04
CA ASN A 95 1.61 -3.71 13.68
C ASN A 95 1.67 -4.65 12.47
N LEU A 96 2.44 -4.26 11.46
CA LEU A 96 2.64 -5.02 10.23
C LEU A 96 4.12 -5.26 9.99
N ILE A 97 4.48 -6.47 9.54
CA ILE A 97 5.79 -6.75 8.95
C ILE A 97 5.60 -6.86 7.44
N ILE A 98 6.40 -6.13 6.65
CA ILE A 98 6.44 -6.26 5.20
C ILE A 98 7.80 -6.81 4.81
N LEU A 99 7.85 -8.08 4.39
CA LEU A 99 9.05 -8.75 3.91
C LEU A 99 9.22 -8.51 2.41
N CYS A 100 10.31 -7.84 2.05
CA CYS A 100 10.70 -7.63 0.66
C CYS A 100 11.68 -8.72 0.23
N GLY A 101 11.29 -9.56 -0.72
CA GLY A 101 12.16 -10.56 -1.31
C GLY A 101 13.10 -9.97 -2.36
N HIS A 102 14.16 -10.71 -2.66
CA HIS A 102 15.09 -10.45 -3.75
C HIS A 102 15.40 -11.74 -4.51
N TYR A 103 16.17 -11.67 -5.59
CA TYR A 103 16.61 -12.82 -6.37
C TYR A 103 15.44 -13.62 -6.97
N LYS A 104 15.49 -14.97 -6.89
CA LYS A 104 14.40 -15.87 -7.32
C LYS A 104 13.26 -15.95 -6.30
N GLY A 105 13.42 -15.38 -5.12
CA GLY A 105 12.48 -15.43 -4.03
C GLY A 105 13.15 -15.78 -2.70
N ILE A 106 12.36 -16.29 -1.78
CA ILE A 106 12.75 -16.67 -0.43
C ILE A 106 12.66 -18.19 -0.26
N ASP A 107 13.39 -18.75 0.71
CA ASP A 107 13.20 -20.15 1.11
C ASP A 107 11.72 -20.41 1.43
N TYR A 108 11.14 -21.45 0.83
CA TYR A 108 9.70 -21.71 0.88
C TYR A 108 9.18 -21.95 2.30
N ARG A 109 10.01 -22.46 3.20
CA ARG A 109 9.66 -22.63 4.62
C ARG A 109 9.31 -21.34 5.32
N ILE A 110 9.83 -20.19 4.85
CA ILE A 110 9.44 -18.88 5.37
C ILE A 110 7.96 -18.61 5.04
N ARG A 111 7.53 -18.92 3.81
CA ARG A 111 6.12 -18.80 3.41
C ARG A 111 5.21 -19.67 4.28
N GLU A 112 5.60 -20.91 4.54
CA GLU A 112 4.78 -21.86 5.31
C GLU A 112 4.64 -21.51 6.80
N HIS A 113 5.66 -20.88 7.39
CA HIS A 113 5.72 -20.72 8.84
C HIS A 113 5.52 -19.29 9.33
N PHE A 114 5.77 -18.28 8.51
CA PHE A 114 5.77 -16.88 8.95
C PHE A 114 4.79 -15.99 8.19
N ILE A 115 4.56 -16.26 6.92
CA ILE A 115 3.78 -15.37 6.07
C ILE A 115 2.28 -15.58 6.27
N THR A 116 1.56 -14.50 6.49
CA THR A 116 0.10 -14.50 6.63
C THR A 116 -0.59 -13.96 5.38
N LYS A 117 0.08 -13.10 4.61
CA LYS A 117 -0.41 -12.53 3.34
C LYS A 117 0.69 -12.43 2.30
N GLU A 118 0.35 -12.56 1.05
CA GLU A 118 1.26 -12.40 -0.08
C GLU A 118 0.68 -11.42 -1.11
N THR A 119 1.47 -10.43 -1.52
CA THR A 119 1.05 -9.43 -2.51
C THR A 119 2.27 -8.81 -3.22
N GLY A 120 2.12 -8.34 -4.41
CA GLY A 120 3.12 -7.84 -5.40
C GLY A 120 4.44 -7.15 -5.01
N GLY A 121 5.58 -7.39 -5.39
CA GLY A 121 7.02 -6.98 -5.52
C GLY A 121 7.64 -5.81 -4.67
N GLU A 122 8.98 -5.52 -4.74
CA GLU A 122 9.71 -4.55 -3.85
C GLU A 122 9.23 -3.10 -3.91
N LEU A 123 8.99 -2.54 -5.08
CA LEU A 123 8.38 -1.21 -5.21
C LEU A 123 6.98 -1.16 -4.61
N PRO A 124 6.16 -2.20 -4.74
CA PRO A 124 4.89 -2.30 -4.04
C PRO A 124 4.97 -2.16 -2.52
N ALA A 125 6.03 -2.56 -1.84
CA ALA A 125 6.12 -2.35 -0.40
C ALA A 125 6.00 -0.86 -0.02
N ALA A 126 6.64 0.04 -0.76
CA ALA A 126 6.50 1.48 -0.55
C ALA A 126 5.09 1.99 -0.92
N ILE A 127 4.50 1.44 -1.99
CA ILE A 127 3.13 1.78 -2.43
C ILE A 127 2.12 1.28 -1.40
N ILE A 128 2.26 0.04 -0.92
CA ILE A 128 1.41 -0.55 0.12
C ILE A 128 1.48 0.29 1.38
N THR A 129 2.68 0.63 1.85
CA THR A 129 2.88 1.46 3.03
C THR A 129 2.23 2.84 2.85
N ASP A 130 2.42 3.51 1.70
CA ASP A 130 1.81 4.80 1.40
C ASP A 130 0.27 4.70 1.37
N ALA A 131 -0.28 3.67 0.74
CA ALA A 131 -1.72 3.45 0.66
C ALA A 131 -2.35 3.22 2.06
N ILE A 132 -1.73 2.37 2.89
CA ILE A 132 -2.20 2.08 4.25
C ILE A 132 -2.13 3.35 5.12
N VAL A 133 -1.01 4.05 5.12
CA VAL A 133 -0.81 5.25 5.97
C VAL A 133 -1.77 6.37 5.59
N ARG A 134 -2.12 6.53 4.31
CA ARG A 134 -3.12 7.53 3.87
C ARG A 134 -4.50 7.30 4.46
N LEU A 135 -4.85 6.07 4.81
CA LEU A 135 -6.13 5.69 5.39
C LEU A 135 -6.18 5.89 6.91
N ILE A 136 -5.04 6.12 7.56
CA ILE A 136 -5.00 6.41 9.00
C ILE A 136 -5.61 7.81 9.25
N PRO A 137 -6.58 7.94 10.17
CA PRO A 137 -7.18 9.23 10.52
C PRO A 137 -6.11 10.29 10.85
N GLY A 138 -6.24 11.48 10.27
CA GLY A 138 -5.31 12.60 10.48
C GLY A 138 -4.01 12.55 9.66
N ALA A 139 -3.71 11.48 8.92
CA ALA A 139 -2.52 11.39 8.06
C ALA A 139 -2.61 12.38 6.88
N ILE A 140 -3.78 12.44 6.23
CA ILE A 140 -4.13 13.47 5.24
C ILE A 140 -4.81 14.61 5.99
N GLY A 141 -4.55 15.86 5.59
CA GLY A 141 -5.02 17.05 6.31
C GLY A 141 -6.54 17.30 6.27
N ASP A 142 -7.28 16.61 5.40
CA ASP A 142 -8.72 16.66 5.27
C ASP A 142 -9.27 15.23 5.21
N GLU A 143 -9.94 14.81 6.28
CA GLU A 143 -10.51 13.46 6.40
C GLU A 143 -11.62 13.19 5.38
N GLN A 144 -12.36 14.23 4.96
CA GLN A 144 -13.40 14.10 3.94
C GLN A 144 -12.80 13.84 2.55
N SER A 145 -11.55 14.26 2.31
CA SER A 145 -10.86 14.01 1.04
C SER A 145 -10.63 12.52 0.80
N ALA A 146 -10.24 11.78 1.83
CA ALA A 146 -10.00 10.33 1.71
C ALA A 146 -11.29 9.54 1.45
N LEU A 147 -12.43 9.99 1.99
CA LEU A 147 -13.72 9.33 1.80
C LEU A 147 -14.34 9.57 0.41
N SER A 148 -13.89 10.59 -0.31
CA SER A 148 -14.38 10.93 -1.66
C SER A 148 -13.45 10.48 -2.79
N ASP A 149 -12.36 9.79 -2.48
CA ASP A 149 -11.43 9.26 -3.45
C ASP A 149 -11.98 8.04 -4.19
N SER A 150 -11.37 7.73 -5.35
CA SER A 150 -11.71 6.55 -6.14
C SER A 150 -11.57 5.27 -5.33
N PHE A 151 -12.41 4.28 -5.67
CA PHE A 151 -12.48 2.93 -5.07
C PHE A 151 -13.10 2.87 -3.65
N GLN A 152 -13.51 3.98 -3.07
CA GLN A 152 -14.49 3.95 -2.00
C GLN A 152 -15.85 3.63 -2.64
N ASP A 153 -16.64 2.78 -2.02
CA ASP A 153 -17.95 2.31 -2.55
C ASP A 153 -17.90 1.73 -3.99
N ASN A 154 -16.77 1.16 -4.39
CA ASN A 154 -16.54 0.57 -5.73
C ASN A 154 -16.78 1.56 -6.90
N LEU A 155 -16.62 2.85 -6.67
CA LEU A 155 -16.76 3.88 -7.70
C LEU A 155 -15.43 4.61 -7.95
N LEU A 156 -15.27 5.12 -9.17
CA LEU A 156 -14.25 6.12 -9.46
C LEU A 156 -14.73 7.50 -8.99
N ALA A 157 -13.82 8.31 -8.47
CA ALA A 157 -14.13 9.69 -8.09
C ALA A 157 -14.71 10.49 -9.27
N PRO A 158 -15.66 11.41 -9.01
CA PRO A 158 -16.21 12.28 -10.04
C PRO A 158 -15.14 13.23 -10.60
N PRO A 159 -15.36 13.85 -11.78
CA PRO A 159 -14.48 14.89 -12.29
C PRO A 159 -14.38 16.05 -11.33
N VAL A 160 -13.17 16.57 -11.12
CA VAL A 160 -12.91 17.72 -10.27
C VAL A 160 -12.48 18.93 -11.11
N TYR A 161 -12.88 20.12 -10.70
CA TYR A 161 -12.58 21.37 -11.37
C TYR A 161 -12.02 22.38 -10.38
N THR A 162 -11.18 23.30 -10.86
CA THR A 162 -10.61 24.39 -10.08
C THR A 162 -10.78 25.73 -10.80
N ARG A 163 -10.41 26.81 -10.16
CA ARG A 163 -10.45 28.17 -10.75
C ARG A 163 -9.44 28.32 -11.87
N PRO A 164 -9.75 29.12 -12.90
CA PRO A 164 -10.95 29.93 -13.11
C PRO A 164 -12.14 29.09 -13.59
N ALA A 165 -13.39 29.60 -13.43
CA ALA A 165 -14.62 28.93 -13.89
C ALA A 165 -14.70 28.74 -15.41
N GLU A 166 -13.98 29.57 -16.17
CA GLU A 166 -13.82 29.42 -17.62
C GLU A 166 -12.35 29.66 -18.02
N TYR A 167 -11.82 28.77 -18.87
CA TYR A 167 -10.49 28.91 -19.43
C TYR A 167 -10.48 28.50 -20.90
N LYS A 168 -10.14 29.42 -21.81
CA LYS A 168 -10.11 29.21 -23.26
C LYS A 168 -11.44 28.65 -23.84
N GLY A 169 -12.57 29.05 -23.30
CA GLY A 169 -13.89 28.58 -23.69
C GLY A 169 -14.32 27.27 -23.03
N TRP A 170 -13.47 26.61 -22.24
CA TRP A 170 -13.81 25.45 -21.45
C TRP A 170 -14.38 25.87 -20.11
N ARG A 171 -15.60 25.43 -19.81
CA ARG A 171 -16.36 25.90 -18.65
C ARG A 171 -16.52 24.79 -17.61
N VAL A 172 -16.47 25.21 -16.34
CA VAL A 172 -16.90 24.37 -15.23
C VAL A 172 -18.42 24.17 -15.33
N PRO A 173 -18.94 22.94 -15.08
CA PRO A 173 -20.40 22.71 -15.06
C PRO A 173 -21.14 23.66 -14.12
N ASP A 174 -22.23 24.27 -14.58
CA ASP A 174 -22.98 25.29 -13.84
C ASP A 174 -23.51 24.75 -12.49
N VAL A 175 -23.85 23.48 -12.40
CA VAL A 175 -24.26 22.82 -11.15
C VAL A 175 -23.23 22.98 -10.04
N LEU A 176 -21.93 22.89 -10.35
CA LEU A 176 -20.85 23.03 -9.38
C LEU A 176 -20.66 24.49 -8.91
N LEU A 177 -21.17 25.46 -9.67
CA LEU A 177 -21.13 26.88 -9.35
C LEU A 177 -22.41 27.36 -8.65
N SER A 178 -23.43 26.51 -8.54
CA SER A 178 -24.76 26.87 -8.03
C SER A 178 -24.84 27.11 -6.52
N GLY A 179 -23.91 26.54 -5.75
CA GLY A 179 -23.96 26.55 -4.28
C GLY A 179 -25.05 25.64 -3.66
N HIS A 180 -25.81 24.88 -4.47
CA HIS A 180 -26.83 23.95 -4.00
C HIS A 180 -26.21 22.57 -3.71
N GLN A 181 -25.82 22.32 -2.46
CA GLN A 181 -25.08 21.12 -2.07
C GLN A 181 -25.75 19.83 -2.55
N ALA A 182 -27.04 19.65 -2.33
CA ALA A 182 -27.75 18.42 -2.75
C ALA A 182 -27.61 18.15 -4.27
N ARG A 183 -27.78 19.20 -5.12
CA ARG A 183 -27.62 19.04 -6.57
C ARG A 183 -26.18 18.77 -6.98
N ILE A 184 -25.21 19.32 -6.24
CA ILE A 184 -23.79 19.07 -6.46
C ILE A 184 -23.48 17.61 -6.13
N ASP A 185 -24.02 17.08 -5.04
CA ASP A 185 -23.79 15.69 -4.60
C ASP A 185 -24.45 14.70 -5.56
N ASP A 186 -25.68 14.96 -6.00
CA ASP A 186 -26.35 14.14 -7.03
C ASP A 186 -25.53 14.11 -8.34
N TRP A 187 -25.07 15.27 -8.80
CA TRP A 187 -24.24 15.38 -10.01
C TRP A 187 -22.91 14.61 -9.85
N LYS A 188 -22.26 14.75 -8.70
CA LYS A 188 -21.00 14.02 -8.41
C LYS A 188 -21.22 12.50 -8.47
N HIS A 189 -22.29 12.02 -7.84
CA HIS A 189 -22.61 10.60 -7.85
C HIS A 189 -22.92 10.10 -9.28
N GLU A 190 -23.71 10.84 -10.05
CA GLU A 190 -24.00 10.49 -11.46
C GLU A 190 -22.72 10.42 -12.30
N MET A 191 -21.83 11.40 -12.14
CA MET A 191 -20.55 11.44 -12.88
C MET A 191 -19.59 10.33 -12.43
N ALA A 192 -19.56 9.99 -11.14
CA ALA A 192 -18.80 8.85 -10.64
C ALA A 192 -19.28 7.54 -11.26
N LEU A 193 -20.58 7.27 -11.27
CA LEU A 193 -21.19 6.11 -11.91
C LEU A 193 -20.87 6.04 -13.41
N LYS A 194 -21.05 7.17 -14.12
CA LYS A 194 -20.73 7.25 -15.55
C LYS A 194 -19.28 6.89 -15.83
N ARG A 195 -18.33 7.51 -15.12
CA ARG A 195 -16.90 7.24 -15.26
C ARG A 195 -16.55 5.79 -14.95
N THR A 196 -17.17 5.23 -13.90
CA THR A 196 -16.93 3.84 -13.52
C THR A 196 -17.39 2.90 -14.62
N ARG A 197 -18.59 3.10 -15.18
CA ARG A 197 -19.09 2.31 -16.32
C ARG A 197 -18.20 2.37 -17.55
N GLU A 198 -17.64 3.53 -17.84
CA GLU A 198 -16.80 3.76 -19.02
C GLU A 198 -15.37 3.23 -18.85
N LEU A 199 -14.78 3.38 -17.66
CA LEU A 199 -13.36 3.14 -17.44
C LEU A 199 -13.06 1.88 -16.61
N ARG A 200 -13.96 1.50 -15.71
CA ARG A 200 -13.78 0.39 -14.78
C ARG A 200 -15.12 -0.33 -14.51
N PRO A 201 -15.76 -0.89 -15.56
CA PRO A 201 -17.02 -1.61 -15.39
C PRO A 201 -16.92 -2.79 -14.43
N ASP A 202 -15.72 -3.38 -14.30
CA ASP A 202 -15.40 -4.45 -13.36
C ASP A 202 -15.73 -4.13 -11.90
N LEU A 203 -15.74 -2.86 -11.51
CA LEU A 203 -16.07 -2.43 -10.14
C LEU A 203 -17.56 -2.45 -9.83
N LEU A 204 -18.41 -2.54 -10.84
CA LEU A 204 -19.88 -2.54 -10.70
C LEU A 204 -20.48 -3.95 -10.67
N ASP A 205 -19.69 -4.97 -11.01
CA ASP A 205 -20.12 -6.36 -11.11
C ASP A 205 -19.87 -7.16 -9.81
N GLU A 206 -19.39 -6.50 -8.72
CA GLU A 206 -19.09 -7.08 -7.40
C GLU A 206 -20.21 -6.87 -6.37
#